data_abc7ea87dab6d93ea31ef9a46a02e303
#
_entry.id   abc7ea87dab6d93ea31ef9a46a02e303
#
_cell.length_a   1.000
_cell.length_b   1.000
_cell.length_c   1.000
_cell.angle_alpha   90.00
_cell.angle_beta   90.00
_cell.angle_gamma   90.00
#
_symmetry.space_group_name_H-M   'P 1'
#
loop_
_entity.id
_entity.type
_entity.pdbx_description
1 polymer ?
#
loop_
_entity_poly.entity_id
_entity_poly.type
_entity_poly.pdbx_seq_one_letter_code
_entity_poly.pdbx_strand_id
1 'polypeptide(L)'
;QVQLQESGPGLVKPSETLSLTCTVSGGSISISSYYWGWIRQPPGKGLDWIGSISYSGRTYYNPSLKRRVTISVDTSKNQFSLKLSSVTAADTAVYYCARHAWGYYYDSSGYDNPYYFENWGQGTLVTVSS
;
A
#
# COMPACT_ATOMS: atom_id res chain seq x y z
N GLN A 1 -13.42 12.90 -6.66
CA GLN A 1 -12.77 12.71 -7.95
C GLN A 1 -11.30 12.30 -7.83
N VAL A 2 -10.89 11.95 -6.62
CA VAL A 2 -9.54 11.44 -6.42
C VAL A 2 -9.39 10.10 -7.12
N GLN A 3 -8.31 9.96 -7.89
CA GLN A 3 -7.96 8.72 -8.58
C GLN A 3 -6.57 8.30 -8.16
N LEU A 4 -6.38 7.00 -7.98
CA LEU A 4 -5.11 6.40 -7.59
C LEU A 4 -4.71 5.38 -8.65
N GLN A 5 -3.42 5.35 -8.99
CA GLN A 5 -2.91 4.41 -9.98
C GLN A 5 -1.59 3.84 -9.52
N GLU A 6 -1.56 2.52 -9.40
CA GLU A 6 -0.34 1.78 -9.07
C GLU A 6 0.57 1.67 -10.30
N SER A 7 1.87 1.67 -10.07
CA SER A 7 2.86 1.37 -11.10
C SER A 7 4.05 0.66 -10.48
N GLY A 8 4.70 -0.18 -11.26
CA GLY A 8 5.87 -0.93 -10.85
C GLY A 8 6.00 -2.23 -11.63
N PRO A 9 7.09 -2.97 -11.42
CA PRO A 9 7.33 -4.22 -12.15
C PRO A 9 6.34 -5.31 -11.73
N GLY A 10 5.84 -6.06 -12.72
CA GLY A 10 4.94 -7.18 -12.46
C GLY A 10 5.64 -8.47 -12.10
N LEU A 11 6.97 -8.50 -12.23
CA LEU A 11 7.75 -9.71 -11.93
C LEU A 11 8.96 -9.32 -11.07
N VAL A 12 9.13 -10.01 -9.94
CA VAL A 12 10.23 -9.77 -9.01
C VAL A 12 10.82 -11.12 -8.66
N LYS A 13 12.16 -11.20 -8.55
CA LYS A 13 12.83 -12.43 -8.17
C LYS A 13 12.83 -12.61 -6.66
N PRO A 14 12.84 -13.87 -6.17
CA PRO A 14 12.94 -14.11 -4.73
C PRO A 14 14.16 -13.43 -4.13
N SER A 15 14.05 -13.00 -2.90
CA SER A 15 15.04 -12.27 -2.11
C SER A 15 15.24 -10.81 -2.52
N GLU A 16 14.70 -10.37 -3.65
CA GLU A 16 14.77 -8.98 -4.08
C GLU A 16 13.73 -8.12 -3.36
N THR A 17 13.79 -6.81 -3.63
CA THR A 17 12.85 -5.85 -3.07
C THR A 17 11.80 -5.50 -4.12
N LEU A 18 10.54 -5.67 -3.75
CA LEU A 18 9.40 -5.19 -4.53
C LEU A 18 9.24 -3.70 -4.29
N SER A 19 9.15 -2.92 -5.36
CA SER A 19 8.94 -1.47 -5.30
C SER A 19 7.74 -1.08 -6.15
N LEU A 20 6.77 -0.42 -5.54
CA LEU A 20 5.58 0.08 -6.22
C LEU A 20 5.38 1.55 -5.89
N THR A 21 4.80 2.29 -6.82
CA THR A 21 4.46 3.70 -6.64
C THR A 21 2.99 3.89 -6.94
N CYS A 22 2.33 4.71 -6.14
CA CYS A 22 0.95 5.13 -6.37
C CYS A 22 0.94 6.62 -6.72
N THR A 23 0.39 6.94 -7.87
CA THR A 23 0.23 8.33 -8.30
C THR A 23 -1.21 8.75 -8.04
N VAL A 24 -1.38 9.86 -7.32
CA VAL A 24 -2.68 10.40 -6.97
C VAL A 24 -2.99 11.57 -7.89
N SER A 25 -4.18 11.58 -8.45
CA SER A 25 -4.67 12.68 -9.29
C SER A 25 -6.07 13.08 -8.86
N GLY A 26 -6.51 14.26 -9.29
CA GLY A 26 -7.81 14.80 -8.93
C GLY A 26 -7.91 15.31 -7.50
N GLY A 27 -6.81 15.36 -6.78
CA GLY A 27 -6.75 15.86 -5.42
C GLY A 27 -5.33 15.84 -4.90
N SER A 28 -5.09 16.52 -3.78
CA SER A 28 -3.77 16.59 -3.18
C SER A 28 -3.58 15.48 -2.16
N ILE A 29 -2.37 14.90 -2.15
CA ILE A 29 -1.97 13.96 -1.10
C ILE A 29 -1.75 14.68 0.24
N SER A 30 -1.54 15.99 0.22
CA SER A 30 -1.25 16.79 1.42
C SER A 30 -2.54 17.20 2.12
N ILE A 31 -3.33 16.21 2.56
CA ILE A 31 -4.59 16.43 3.28
C ILE A 31 -4.48 15.73 4.63
N SER A 32 -4.63 16.49 5.72
CA SER A 32 -4.40 15.99 7.07
C SER A 32 -5.45 14.97 7.53
N SER A 33 -6.62 14.96 6.92
CA SER A 33 -7.70 14.06 7.31
C SER A 33 -7.61 12.67 6.70
N TYR A 34 -6.62 12.43 5.85
CA TYR A 34 -6.50 11.15 5.14
C TYR A 34 -5.15 10.51 5.34
N TYR A 35 -5.17 9.17 5.25
CA TYR A 35 -4.00 8.33 5.15
C TYR A 35 -4.02 7.63 3.81
N TRP A 36 -2.85 7.25 3.34
CA TRP A 36 -2.62 6.60 2.05
C TRP A 36 -1.99 5.25 2.33
N GLY A 37 -2.60 4.19 1.84
CA GLY A 37 -2.22 2.85 2.25
C GLY A 37 -2.00 1.90 1.10
N TRP A 38 -1.40 0.77 1.43
CA TRP A 38 -1.18 -0.35 0.53
C TRP A 38 -1.87 -1.58 1.09
N ILE A 39 -2.59 -2.26 0.22
CA ILE A 39 -3.31 -3.49 0.52
C ILE A 39 -2.97 -4.50 -0.56
N ARG A 40 -2.94 -5.78 -0.23
CA ARG A 40 -2.71 -6.82 -1.23
C ARG A 40 -3.71 -7.94 -1.06
N GLN A 41 -3.92 -8.68 -2.13
CA GLN A 41 -4.76 -9.87 -2.13
C GLN A 41 -4.02 -11.01 -2.80
N PRO A 42 -3.47 -11.94 -2.01
CA PRO A 42 -2.86 -13.15 -2.58
C PRO A 42 -3.93 -14.00 -3.30
N PRO A 43 -3.53 -14.82 -4.28
CA PRO A 43 -4.48 -15.64 -5.02
C PRO A 43 -5.33 -16.51 -4.10
N GLY A 44 -6.65 -16.43 -4.26
CA GLY A 44 -7.59 -17.24 -3.49
C GLY A 44 -7.74 -16.85 -2.02
N LYS A 45 -7.19 -15.70 -1.62
CA LYS A 45 -7.23 -15.25 -0.22
C LYS A 45 -7.91 -13.91 -0.11
N GLY A 46 -8.13 -13.47 1.13
CA GLY A 46 -8.73 -12.17 1.40
C GLY A 46 -7.74 -11.02 1.30
N LEU A 47 -8.26 -9.83 1.50
CA LEU A 47 -7.45 -8.63 1.51
C LEU A 47 -6.57 -8.58 2.75
N ASP A 48 -5.33 -8.11 2.59
CA ASP A 48 -4.32 -8.04 3.64
C ASP A 48 -3.72 -6.64 3.62
N TRP A 49 -3.95 -5.88 4.70
CA TRP A 49 -3.42 -4.53 4.82
C TRP A 49 -1.92 -4.59 5.10
N ILE A 50 -1.15 -3.82 4.34
CA ILE A 50 0.30 -3.78 4.45
C ILE A 50 0.74 -2.63 5.37
N GLY A 51 0.20 -1.45 5.13
CA GLY A 51 0.54 -0.27 5.91
C GLY A 51 -0.05 0.99 5.33
N SER A 52 0.10 2.09 6.06
CA SER A 52 -0.42 3.40 5.66
C SER A 52 0.53 4.50 6.07
N ILE A 53 0.43 5.65 5.40
CA ILE A 53 1.27 6.81 5.66
C ILE A 53 0.42 8.08 5.58
N SER A 54 0.73 9.05 6.45
CA SER A 54 0.17 10.40 6.34
C SER A 54 1.04 11.25 5.41
N TYR A 55 0.51 12.39 4.97
CA TYR A 55 1.27 13.30 4.13
C TYR A 55 2.52 13.86 4.84
N SER A 56 2.54 13.84 6.16
CA SER A 56 3.67 14.31 6.95
C SER A 56 4.72 13.22 7.21
N GLY A 57 4.48 12.00 6.73
CA GLY A 57 5.44 10.90 6.84
C GLY A 57 5.21 9.96 8.01
N ARG A 58 4.13 10.12 8.78
CA ARG A 58 3.82 9.18 9.86
C ARG A 58 3.32 7.87 9.27
N THR A 59 3.95 6.77 9.67
CA THR A 59 3.65 5.45 9.13
C THR A 59 3.03 4.53 10.17
N TYR A 60 2.17 3.63 9.68
CA TYR A 60 1.63 2.51 10.45
C TYR A 60 1.76 1.26 9.58
N TYR A 61 2.33 0.20 10.15
CA TYR A 61 2.60 -1.03 9.41
C TYR A 61 1.86 -2.21 10.04
N ASN A 62 1.44 -3.15 9.20
CA ASN A 62 0.96 -4.43 9.68
C ASN A 62 2.08 -5.11 10.48
N PRO A 63 1.82 -5.48 11.75
CA PRO A 63 2.87 -6.05 12.60
C PRO A 63 3.56 -7.28 11.99
N SER A 64 2.85 -8.08 11.21
CA SER A 64 3.43 -9.29 10.61
C SER A 64 4.38 -8.98 9.46
N LEU A 65 4.36 -7.74 8.94
CA LEU A 65 5.17 -7.35 7.78
C LEU A 65 6.17 -6.25 8.10
N LYS A 66 6.08 -5.59 9.25
CA LYS A 66 6.74 -4.31 9.50
C LYS A 66 8.25 -4.33 9.32
N ARG A 67 8.89 -5.50 9.50
CA ARG A 67 10.34 -5.61 9.33
C ARG A 67 10.78 -5.53 7.87
N ARG A 68 9.87 -5.80 6.95
CA ARG A 68 10.18 -5.85 5.52
C ARG A 68 9.61 -4.69 4.75
N VAL A 69 8.77 -3.85 5.38
CA VAL A 69 7.99 -2.82 4.70
C VAL A 69 8.55 -1.44 4.97
N THR A 70 8.64 -0.65 3.91
CA THR A 70 8.89 0.80 4.00
C THR A 70 7.89 1.49 3.10
N ILE A 71 7.11 2.41 3.66
CA ILE A 71 6.20 3.25 2.89
C ILE A 71 6.71 4.68 3.00
N SER A 72 6.73 5.38 1.89
CA SER A 72 7.21 6.76 1.82
C SER A 72 6.23 7.61 1.01
N VAL A 73 6.31 8.92 1.19
CA VAL A 73 5.46 9.87 0.49
C VAL A 73 6.33 10.96 -0.13
N ASP A 74 5.98 11.37 -1.36
CA ASP A 74 6.60 12.48 -2.06
C ASP A 74 5.50 13.46 -2.43
N THR A 75 5.29 14.46 -1.58
CA THR A 75 4.21 15.42 -1.78
C THR A 75 4.41 16.29 -3.02
N SER A 76 5.66 16.51 -3.43
CA SER A 76 5.96 17.31 -4.62
C SER A 76 5.51 16.61 -5.90
N LYS A 77 5.48 15.29 -5.91
CA LYS A 77 5.04 14.50 -7.05
C LYS A 77 3.63 13.96 -6.88
N ASN A 78 3.01 14.21 -5.74
CA ASN A 78 1.69 13.69 -5.40
C ASN A 78 1.66 12.16 -5.48
N GLN A 79 2.67 11.51 -4.92
CA GLN A 79 2.89 10.07 -4.97
C GLN A 79 3.23 9.52 -3.60
N PHE A 80 2.93 8.24 -3.39
CA PHE A 80 3.46 7.49 -2.26
C PHE A 80 3.89 6.12 -2.75
N SER A 81 4.81 5.49 -2.02
CA SER A 81 5.50 4.30 -2.52
C SER A 81 5.58 3.21 -1.46
N LEU A 82 5.71 1.99 -1.94
CA LEU A 82 5.88 0.79 -1.12
C LEU A 82 7.20 0.12 -1.51
N LYS A 83 7.98 -0.26 -0.50
CA LYS A 83 9.08 -1.20 -0.67
C LYS A 83 8.87 -2.38 0.27
N LEU A 84 8.91 -3.58 -0.29
CA LEU A 84 8.79 -4.83 0.46
C LEU A 84 10.03 -5.66 0.17
N SER A 85 10.87 -5.84 1.19
CA SER A 85 12.17 -6.51 1.02
C SER A 85 12.06 -8.02 1.19
N SER A 86 13.07 -8.73 0.68
CA SER A 86 13.23 -10.18 0.87
C SER A 86 12.00 -10.96 0.46
N VAL A 87 11.49 -10.67 -0.74
CA VAL A 87 10.23 -11.29 -1.18
C VAL A 87 10.40 -12.79 -1.45
N THR A 88 9.32 -13.52 -1.22
CA THR A 88 9.19 -14.94 -1.56
C THR A 88 7.93 -15.14 -2.40
N ALA A 89 7.70 -16.37 -2.84
CA ALA A 89 6.49 -16.69 -3.59
C ALA A 89 5.20 -16.33 -2.84
N ALA A 90 5.26 -16.32 -1.50
CA ALA A 90 4.11 -15.95 -0.68
C ALA A 90 3.72 -14.47 -0.82
N ASP A 91 4.59 -13.64 -1.39
CA ASP A 91 4.30 -12.23 -1.64
C ASP A 91 3.66 -11.99 -3.00
N THR A 92 3.44 -13.03 -3.81
CA THR A 92 2.68 -12.93 -5.05
C THR A 92 1.24 -12.53 -4.72
N ALA A 93 0.77 -11.43 -5.30
CA ALA A 93 -0.55 -10.90 -4.99
C ALA A 93 -0.90 -9.79 -5.97
N VAL A 94 -2.17 -9.41 -6.00
CA VAL A 94 -2.58 -8.13 -6.55
C VAL A 94 -2.39 -7.08 -5.46
N TYR A 95 -1.65 -6.02 -5.77
CA TYR A 95 -1.36 -4.94 -4.85
C TYR A 95 -2.19 -3.72 -5.21
N TYR A 96 -2.85 -3.15 -4.21
CA TYR A 96 -3.68 -1.96 -4.37
C TYR A 96 -3.12 -0.84 -3.52
N CYS A 97 -3.14 0.38 -4.04
CA CYS A 97 -3.00 1.56 -3.21
C CYS A 97 -4.39 2.15 -2.97
N ALA A 98 -4.57 2.81 -1.84
CA ALA A 98 -5.89 3.29 -1.44
C ALA A 98 -5.78 4.45 -0.46
N ARG A 99 -6.90 5.17 -0.30
CA ARG A 99 -7.03 6.28 0.64
C ARG A 99 -8.08 5.94 1.69
N HIS A 100 -7.81 6.25 2.97
CA HIS A 100 -8.78 6.09 4.03
C HIS A 100 -8.73 7.28 4.99
N ALA A 101 -9.84 7.48 5.70
CA ALA A 101 -9.92 8.56 6.67
C ALA A 101 -9.08 8.24 7.89
N TRP A 102 -8.51 9.28 8.49
CA TRP A 102 -7.69 9.15 9.69
C TRP A 102 -8.52 8.65 10.88
N GLY A 103 -8.00 7.63 11.54
CA GLY A 103 -8.36 7.32 12.93
C GLY A 103 -9.67 6.62 13.18
N TYR A 104 -10.48 6.32 12.17
CA TYR A 104 -11.82 5.78 12.44
C TYR A 104 -11.94 4.27 12.32
N TYR A 105 -10.96 3.58 11.79
CA TYR A 105 -11.18 2.24 11.29
C TYR A 105 -10.15 1.23 11.77
N TYR A 106 -9.63 1.42 12.97
CA TYR A 106 -8.75 0.44 13.59
C TYR A 106 -9.61 -0.68 14.18
N ASP A 107 -9.25 -1.91 13.88
CA ASP A 107 -9.89 -3.05 14.53
C ASP A 107 -9.24 -3.34 15.88
N SER A 108 -9.68 -4.40 16.55
CA SER A 108 -9.20 -4.76 17.87
C SER A 108 -7.74 -5.22 17.89
N SER A 109 -7.15 -5.51 16.74
CA SER A 109 -5.75 -5.89 16.66
C SER A 109 -4.82 -4.67 16.50
N GLY A 110 -5.38 -3.47 16.32
CA GLY A 110 -4.61 -2.24 16.32
C GLY A 110 -4.11 -1.80 14.97
N TYR A 111 -4.62 -2.36 13.88
CA TYR A 111 -4.31 -1.91 12.53
C TYR A 111 -5.58 -1.74 11.70
N ASP A 112 -5.49 -1.02 10.61
CA ASP A 112 -6.64 -0.68 9.79
C ASP A 112 -7.26 -1.92 9.16
N ASN A 113 -8.60 -1.91 9.11
CA ASN A 113 -9.35 -2.91 8.36
C ASN A 113 -9.41 -2.45 6.90
N PRO A 114 -8.90 -3.24 5.94
CA PRO A 114 -8.84 -2.80 4.55
C PRO A 114 -10.20 -2.56 3.91
N TYR A 115 -11.27 -3.08 4.48
CA TYR A 115 -12.61 -2.85 3.95
C TYR A 115 -13.12 -1.44 4.24
N TYR A 116 -12.42 -0.64 5.02
CA TYR A 116 -12.80 0.75 5.32
C TYR A 116 -12.12 1.77 4.42
N PHE A 117 -11.35 1.35 3.46
CA PHE A 117 -10.72 2.27 2.52
C PHE A 117 -11.75 2.83 1.55
N GLU A 118 -11.65 4.13 1.25
CA GLU A 118 -12.66 4.86 0.48
C GLU A 118 -12.40 4.87 -1.02
N ASN A 119 -11.15 5.09 -1.41
CA ASN A 119 -10.75 5.17 -2.81
C ASN A 119 -9.65 4.17 -3.04
N TRP A 120 -9.77 3.41 -4.14
CA TRP A 120 -8.84 2.33 -4.47
C TRP A 120 -8.26 2.56 -5.86
N GLY A 121 -7.00 2.20 -6.04
CA GLY A 121 -6.45 2.02 -7.37
C GLY A 121 -7.04 0.78 -8.03
N GLN A 122 -6.67 0.54 -9.28
CA GLN A 122 -7.16 -0.62 -10.03
C GLN A 122 -6.47 -1.92 -9.61
N GLY A 123 -5.34 -1.81 -8.96
CA GLY A 123 -4.54 -2.96 -8.58
C GLY A 123 -3.51 -3.33 -9.63
N THR A 124 -2.40 -3.86 -9.20
CA THR A 124 -1.35 -4.36 -10.08
C THR A 124 -0.89 -5.73 -9.59
N LEU A 125 -0.85 -6.69 -10.49
CA LEU A 125 -0.37 -8.02 -10.15
C LEU A 125 1.14 -8.02 -10.06
N VAL A 126 1.66 -8.54 -8.96
CA VAL A 126 3.10 -8.78 -8.80
C VAL A 126 3.30 -10.26 -8.54
N THR A 127 4.10 -10.89 -9.39
CA THR A 127 4.46 -12.29 -9.27
C THR A 127 5.92 -12.39 -8.82
N VAL A 128 6.16 -13.18 -7.78
CA VAL A 128 7.52 -13.47 -7.32
C VAL A 128 7.90 -14.85 -7.82
N SER A 129 8.88 -14.90 -8.72
CA SER A 129 9.28 -16.14 -9.39
C SER A 129 10.71 -16.01 -9.90
N SER A 130 11.45 -17.09 -9.78
CA SER A 130 12.83 -17.15 -10.32
C SER A 130 12.87 -17.35 -11.83
#